data_277063b424b73cf216236eb92a6a8f68
#
_entry.id   277063b424b73cf216236eb92a6a8f68
#
_cell.length_a   1.000
_cell.length_b   1.000
_cell.length_c   1.000
_cell.angle_alpha   90.00
_cell.angle_beta   90.00
_cell.angle_gamma   90.00
#
_symmetry.space_group_name_H-M   'P 1'
#
loop_
_entity.id
_entity.type
_entity.pdbx_description
1 polymer ?
#
loop_
_entity_poly.entity_id
_entity_poly.type
_entity_poly.pdbx_seq_one_letter_code
_entity_poly.pdbx_strand_id
1 'polypeptide(L)'
;KFSKPLVAAVNGHAPAGGCVLALCCDYRIMAQEGGRIGLNEVAVGVVLPSPVVELSRFVIGSEKTSHMILNATLMDPEEAHTFGLVNELCPADLLIDVCQKRINKWLSFDQNAWCHAKKSVRATLMERLDMPFADAYASTIRHWWAPDTRRALGEQIAKLSAGKK
;
A
#
# COMPACT_ATOMS: atom_id res chain seq x y z
N LYS A 1 9.60 11.59 0.35
CA LYS A 1 9.54 13.08 0.48
C LYS A 1 9.07 13.76 -0.83
N PHE A 2 8.17 13.10 -1.58
CA PHE A 2 7.63 13.65 -2.82
C PHE A 2 6.57 14.73 -2.50
N SER A 3 6.81 15.96 -2.95
CA SER A 3 6.00 17.12 -2.54
C SER A 3 4.73 17.35 -3.39
N LYS A 4 4.70 16.84 -4.63
CA LYS A 4 3.55 17.00 -5.53
C LYS A 4 2.40 16.03 -5.19
N PRO A 5 1.16 16.29 -5.66
CA PRO A 5 0.06 15.35 -5.57
C PRO A 5 0.39 13.99 -6.21
N LEU A 6 -0.03 12.91 -5.55
CA LEU A 6 0.16 11.53 -6.01
C LEU A 6 -1.14 10.75 -5.81
N VAL A 7 -1.65 10.16 -6.89
CA VAL A 7 -2.83 9.30 -6.87
C VAL A 7 -2.44 7.91 -7.37
N ALA A 8 -2.82 6.88 -6.63
CA ALA A 8 -2.70 5.49 -7.07
C ALA A 8 -3.93 5.11 -7.89
N ALA A 9 -3.72 4.66 -9.12
CA ALA A 9 -4.70 3.99 -9.96
C ALA A 9 -4.51 2.48 -9.82
N VAL A 10 -5.35 1.83 -9.01
CA VAL A 10 -5.26 0.39 -8.74
C VAL A 10 -6.17 -0.34 -9.69
N ASN A 11 -5.60 -0.85 -10.79
CA ASN A 11 -6.34 -1.49 -11.88
C ASN A 11 -6.44 -3.02 -11.78
N GLY A 12 -6.03 -3.60 -10.65
CA GLY A 12 -6.02 -5.05 -10.47
C GLY A 12 -5.42 -5.46 -9.14
N HIS A 13 -4.80 -6.66 -9.09
CA HIS A 13 -4.17 -7.15 -7.88
C HIS A 13 -2.99 -6.28 -7.43
N ALA A 14 -3.04 -5.83 -6.18
CA ALA A 14 -2.00 -5.05 -5.53
C ALA A 14 -1.64 -5.61 -4.13
N PRO A 15 -1.24 -6.89 -4.01
CA PRO A 15 -0.78 -7.44 -2.75
C PRO A 15 0.61 -6.93 -2.38
N ALA A 16 0.96 -6.99 -1.08
CA ALA A 16 2.32 -6.73 -0.58
C ALA A 16 2.92 -5.42 -1.10
N GLY A 17 3.99 -5.49 -1.89
CA GLY A 17 4.65 -4.32 -2.49
C GLY A 17 3.70 -3.42 -3.30
N GLY A 18 2.69 -3.97 -3.99
CA GLY A 18 1.67 -3.20 -4.69
C GLY A 18 0.84 -2.35 -3.72
N CYS A 19 0.43 -2.92 -2.60
CA CYS A 19 -0.25 -2.20 -1.53
C CYS A 19 0.65 -1.11 -0.92
N VAL A 20 1.92 -1.41 -0.69
CA VAL A 20 2.90 -0.41 -0.18
C VAL A 20 3.01 0.79 -1.10
N LEU A 21 3.11 0.57 -2.42
CA LEU A 21 3.14 1.66 -3.40
C LEU A 21 1.86 2.50 -3.36
N ALA A 22 0.70 1.84 -3.26
CA ALA A 22 -0.58 2.54 -3.13
C ALA A 22 -0.65 3.36 -1.83
N LEU A 23 -0.18 2.83 -0.70
CA LEU A 23 -0.11 3.53 0.59
C LEU A 23 0.83 4.76 0.56
N CYS A 24 1.86 4.77 -0.29
CA CYS A 24 2.74 5.93 -0.47
C CYS A 24 2.02 7.12 -1.13
N CYS A 25 0.92 6.88 -1.84
CA CYS A 25 0.15 7.91 -2.53
C CYS A 25 -0.76 8.71 -1.58
N ASP A 26 -1.14 9.92 -2.00
CA ASP A 26 -2.05 10.78 -1.23
C ASP A 26 -3.50 10.30 -1.33
N TYR A 27 -3.83 9.62 -2.42
CA TYR A 27 -5.16 9.09 -2.69
C TYR A 27 -5.07 7.78 -3.48
N ARG A 28 -6.00 6.87 -3.27
CA ARG A 28 -6.06 5.55 -3.90
C ARG A 28 -7.42 5.35 -4.51
N ILE A 29 -7.48 5.18 -5.81
CA ILE A 29 -8.69 4.85 -6.57
C ILE A 29 -8.49 3.45 -7.13
N MET A 30 -9.47 2.57 -6.92
CA MET A 30 -9.39 1.17 -7.36
C MET A 30 -10.54 0.85 -8.29
N ALA A 31 -10.25 0.05 -9.32
CA ALA A 31 -11.27 -0.50 -10.19
C ALA A 31 -12.18 -1.46 -9.41
N GLN A 32 -13.49 -1.38 -9.66
CA GLN A 32 -14.49 -2.25 -9.02
C GLN A 32 -14.37 -3.71 -9.49
N GLU A 33 -13.89 -3.89 -10.73
CA GLU A 33 -13.84 -5.20 -11.37
C GLU A 33 -12.53 -5.94 -11.08
N GLY A 34 -12.60 -6.73 -10.03
CA GLY A 34 -11.53 -7.68 -9.71
C GLY A 34 -10.29 -7.06 -9.08
N GLY A 35 -9.39 -7.94 -8.70
CA GLY A 35 -8.20 -7.56 -7.95
C GLY A 35 -8.40 -7.63 -6.45
N ARG A 36 -7.27 -7.78 -5.74
CA ARG A 36 -7.22 -7.72 -4.27
C ARG A 36 -6.06 -6.87 -3.84
N ILE A 37 -6.22 -6.14 -2.75
CA ILE A 37 -5.20 -5.26 -2.17
C ILE A 37 -5.05 -5.55 -0.68
N GLY A 38 -3.81 -5.48 -0.18
CA GLY A 38 -3.52 -5.69 1.23
C GLY A 38 -2.07 -6.11 1.48
N LEU A 39 -1.72 -6.30 2.76
CA LEU A 39 -0.41 -6.73 3.21
C LEU A 39 -0.51 -8.18 3.68
N ASN A 40 -0.04 -9.10 2.86
CA ASN A 40 -0.13 -10.53 3.10
C ASN A 40 1.24 -11.22 3.33
N GLU A 41 2.25 -10.44 3.65
CA GLU A 41 3.63 -10.90 3.81
C GLU A 41 3.77 -12.00 4.86
N VAL A 42 3.04 -11.92 5.97
CA VAL A 42 3.08 -12.90 7.05
C VAL A 42 2.64 -14.29 6.57
N ALA A 43 1.67 -14.38 5.68
CA ALA A 43 1.21 -15.67 5.12
C ALA A 43 2.26 -16.38 4.28
N VAL A 44 3.25 -15.64 3.77
CA VAL A 44 4.35 -16.18 2.96
C VAL A 44 5.71 -16.12 3.68
N GLY A 45 5.69 -15.92 5.01
CA GLY A 45 6.89 -15.92 5.84
C GLY A 45 7.81 -14.73 5.63
N VAL A 46 7.33 -13.65 5.03
CA VAL A 46 8.10 -12.42 4.82
C VAL A 46 7.91 -11.46 6.01
N VAL A 47 9.01 -10.99 6.57
CA VAL A 47 8.99 -9.98 7.64
C VAL A 47 8.83 -8.60 7.03
N LEU A 48 7.75 -7.91 7.44
CA LEU A 48 7.54 -6.52 7.03
C LEU A 48 8.56 -5.59 7.70
N PRO A 49 9.18 -4.67 6.95
CA PRO A 49 10.00 -3.63 7.56
C PRO A 49 9.13 -2.62 8.31
N SER A 50 9.68 -2.09 9.42
CA SER A 50 8.97 -1.12 10.26
C SER A 50 8.43 0.10 9.51
N PRO A 51 9.10 0.66 8.49
CA PRO A 51 8.54 1.75 7.69
C PRO A 51 7.20 1.42 7.02
N VAL A 52 7.00 0.18 6.59
CA VAL A 52 5.72 -0.26 5.99
C VAL A 52 4.60 -0.27 7.05
N VAL A 53 4.92 -0.72 8.26
CA VAL A 53 3.97 -0.72 9.38
C VAL A 53 3.56 0.72 9.75
N GLU A 54 4.53 1.64 9.88
CA GLU A 54 4.26 3.04 10.20
C GLU A 54 3.46 3.76 9.09
N LEU A 55 3.78 3.47 7.82
CA LEU A 55 3.01 3.98 6.69
C LEU A 55 1.56 3.50 6.71
N SER A 56 1.34 2.23 7.01
CA SER A 56 -0.01 1.66 7.14
C SER A 56 -0.77 2.29 8.29
N ARG A 57 -0.14 2.46 9.47
CA ARG A 57 -0.73 3.15 10.62
C ARG A 57 -1.15 4.58 10.31
N PHE A 58 -0.35 5.28 9.54
CA PHE A 58 -0.66 6.64 9.11
C PHE A 58 -1.91 6.68 8.21
N VAL A 59 -2.09 5.69 7.32
CA VAL A 59 -3.17 5.70 6.33
C VAL A 59 -4.48 5.15 6.89
N ILE A 60 -4.44 4.03 7.62
CA ILE A 60 -5.65 3.31 8.07
C ILE A 60 -5.81 3.20 9.59
N GLY A 61 -4.87 3.76 10.36
CA GLY A 61 -4.88 3.69 11.82
C GLY A 61 -4.30 2.40 12.37
N SER A 62 -3.99 2.39 13.68
CA SER A 62 -3.24 1.28 14.31
C SER A 62 -4.03 -0.03 14.38
N GLU A 63 -5.32 0.04 14.72
CA GLU A 63 -6.18 -1.15 14.84
C GLU A 63 -6.29 -1.88 13.50
N LYS A 64 -6.68 -1.14 12.45
CA LYS A 64 -6.82 -1.70 11.10
C LYS A 64 -5.51 -2.21 10.54
N THR A 65 -4.40 -1.52 10.82
CA THR A 65 -3.05 -1.99 10.46
C THR A 65 -2.75 -3.34 11.10
N SER A 66 -2.99 -3.48 12.40
CA SER A 66 -2.80 -4.75 13.12
C SER A 66 -3.67 -5.85 12.53
N HIS A 67 -4.95 -5.57 12.30
CA HIS A 67 -5.87 -6.53 11.67
C HIS A 67 -5.37 -6.98 10.30
N MET A 68 -5.05 -6.06 9.41
CA MET A 68 -4.60 -6.37 8.05
C MET A 68 -3.30 -7.18 8.02
N ILE A 69 -2.30 -6.78 8.80
CA ILE A 69 -0.97 -7.40 8.78
C ILE A 69 -0.99 -8.78 9.45
N LEU A 70 -1.55 -8.89 10.67
CA LEU A 70 -1.51 -10.13 11.45
C LEU A 70 -2.39 -11.23 10.85
N ASN A 71 -3.45 -10.86 10.14
CA ASN A 71 -4.31 -11.82 9.43
C ASN A 71 -3.90 -12.00 7.95
N ALA A 72 -2.84 -11.34 7.48
CA ALA A 72 -2.40 -11.38 6.09
C ALA A 72 -3.54 -11.09 5.09
N THR A 73 -4.38 -10.10 5.42
CA THR A 73 -5.65 -9.87 4.72
C THR A 73 -5.43 -9.29 3.33
N LEU A 74 -6.05 -9.93 2.33
CA LEU A 74 -6.23 -9.39 0.99
C LEU A 74 -7.71 -9.13 0.77
N MET A 75 -8.06 -7.87 0.61
CA MET A 75 -9.43 -7.37 0.46
C MET A 75 -9.80 -7.22 -1.00
N ASP A 76 -11.03 -7.51 -1.35
CA ASP A 76 -11.62 -7.10 -2.63
C ASP A 76 -11.85 -5.56 -2.64
N PRO A 77 -12.27 -4.96 -3.78
CA PRO A 77 -12.43 -3.51 -3.87
C PRO A 77 -13.41 -2.92 -2.85
N GLU A 78 -14.57 -3.55 -2.64
CA GLU A 78 -15.61 -3.07 -1.72
C GLU A 78 -15.16 -3.18 -0.26
N GLU A 79 -14.54 -4.30 0.11
CA GLU A 79 -13.94 -4.50 1.42
C GLU A 79 -12.84 -3.45 1.69
N ALA A 80 -11.94 -3.22 0.73
CA ALA A 80 -10.84 -2.27 0.85
C ALA A 80 -11.35 -0.83 0.99
N HIS A 81 -12.41 -0.46 0.29
CA HIS A 81 -13.05 0.85 0.41
C HIS A 81 -13.71 1.01 1.79
N THR A 82 -14.52 0.05 2.21
CA THR A 82 -15.18 0.05 3.54
C THR A 82 -14.15 0.07 4.66
N PHE A 83 -13.06 -0.65 4.50
CA PHE A 83 -11.95 -0.68 5.46
C PHE A 83 -11.18 0.66 5.50
N GLY A 84 -11.27 1.49 4.46
CA GLY A 84 -10.56 2.77 4.32
C GLY A 84 -9.14 2.63 3.75
N LEU A 85 -8.78 1.45 3.25
CA LEU A 85 -7.52 1.24 2.54
C LEU A 85 -7.54 1.91 1.17
N VAL A 86 -8.69 1.90 0.50
CA VAL A 86 -8.97 2.58 -0.77
C VAL A 86 -9.93 3.73 -0.52
N ASN A 87 -9.72 4.88 -1.18
CA ASN A 87 -10.51 6.08 -0.97
C ASN A 87 -11.73 6.19 -1.89
N GLU A 88 -11.66 5.57 -3.08
CA GLU A 88 -12.70 5.70 -4.09
C GLU A 88 -12.70 4.47 -5.01
N LEU A 89 -13.88 4.04 -5.45
CA LEU A 89 -14.06 2.98 -6.43
C LEU A 89 -14.65 3.56 -7.71
N CYS A 90 -14.28 3.01 -8.85
CA CYS A 90 -14.87 3.37 -10.14
C CYS A 90 -14.77 2.19 -11.12
N PRO A 91 -15.55 2.21 -12.23
CA PRO A 91 -15.38 1.25 -13.32
C PRO A 91 -13.95 1.29 -13.88
N ALA A 92 -13.44 0.13 -14.30
CA ALA A 92 -12.04 -0.02 -14.73
C ALA A 92 -11.68 0.86 -15.93
N ASP A 93 -12.59 1.02 -16.87
CA ASP A 93 -12.46 1.86 -18.07
C ASP A 93 -12.38 3.37 -17.74
N LEU A 94 -12.93 3.81 -16.60
CA LEU A 94 -12.90 5.20 -16.14
C LEU A 94 -11.76 5.51 -15.18
N LEU A 95 -10.99 4.50 -14.74
CA LEU A 95 -10.02 4.64 -13.65
C LEU A 95 -9.01 5.78 -13.88
N ILE A 96 -8.45 5.86 -15.06
CA ILE A 96 -7.45 6.89 -15.38
C ILE A 96 -8.08 8.28 -15.41
N ASP A 97 -9.26 8.43 -15.98
CA ASP A 97 -9.98 9.70 -16.05
C ASP A 97 -10.35 10.22 -14.66
N VAL A 98 -10.81 9.32 -13.77
CA VAL A 98 -11.14 9.66 -12.37
C VAL A 98 -9.87 10.09 -11.62
N CYS A 99 -8.75 9.39 -11.81
CA CYS A 99 -7.46 9.78 -11.23
C CYS A 99 -7.00 11.15 -11.74
N GLN A 100 -7.11 11.43 -13.03
CA GLN A 100 -6.75 12.71 -13.61
C GLN A 100 -7.62 13.85 -13.09
N LYS A 101 -8.93 13.63 -12.97
CA LYS A 101 -9.87 14.59 -12.36
C LYS A 101 -9.46 14.92 -10.94
N ARG A 102 -9.08 13.91 -10.14
CA ARG A 102 -8.59 14.09 -8.76
C ARG A 102 -7.31 14.94 -8.71
N ILE A 103 -6.34 14.62 -9.54
CA ILE A 103 -5.08 15.37 -9.63
C ILE A 103 -5.35 16.80 -10.08
N ASN A 104 -6.14 17.00 -11.14
CA ASN A 104 -6.46 18.34 -11.68
C ASN A 104 -7.15 19.21 -10.62
N LYS A 105 -8.06 18.64 -9.81
CA LYS A 105 -8.65 19.33 -8.67
C LYS A 105 -7.58 19.83 -7.69
N TRP A 106 -6.59 19.03 -7.34
CA TRP A 106 -5.54 19.46 -6.44
C TRP A 106 -4.56 20.45 -7.07
N LEU A 107 -4.31 20.34 -8.37
CA LEU A 107 -3.49 21.28 -9.11
C LEU A 107 -4.15 22.66 -9.28
N SER A 108 -5.48 22.77 -9.15
CA SER A 108 -6.19 24.05 -9.15
C SER A 108 -6.07 24.82 -7.84
N PHE A 109 -5.56 24.21 -6.77
CA PHE A 109 -5.28 24.89 -5.51
C PHE A 109 -3.94 25.62 -5.58
N ASP A 110 -3.70 26.57 -4.66
CA ASP A 110 -2.36 27.14 -4.48
C ASP A 110 -1.36 26.05 -4.14
N GLN A 111 -0.36 25.84 -4.98
CA GLN A 111 0.57 24.72 -4.87
C GLN A 111 1.53 24.86 -3.67
N ASN A 112 1.85 26.09 -3.25
CA ASN A 112 2.68 26.31 -2.07
C ASN A 112 1.92 25.92 -0.82
N ALA A 113 0.67 26.38 -0.70
CA ALA A 113 -0.20 26.02 0.40
C ALA A 113 -0.45 24.51 0.47
N TRP A 114 -0.73 23.87 -0.69
CA TRP A 114 -0.96 22.42 -0.77
C TRP A 114 0.28 21.62 -0.36
N CYS A 115 1.46 21.98 -0.88
CA CYS A 115 2.71 21.30 -0.53
C CYS A 115 3.05 21.48 0.94
N HIS A 116 2.79 22.66 1.52
CA HIS A 116 3.01 22.93 2.94
C HIS A 116 2.08 22.08 3.81
N ALA A 117 0.78 22.03 3.46
CA ALA A 117 -0.21 21.21 4.15
C ALA A 117 0.18 19.72 4.12
N LYS A 118 0.58 19.19 2.94
CA LYS A 118 1.05 17.82 2.79
C LYS A 118 2.26 17.51 3.68
N LYS A 119 3.24 18.42 3.78
CA LYS A 119 4.39 18.27 4.67
C LYS A 119 3.95 18.22 6.13
N SER A 120 3.09 19.16 6.55
CA SER A 120 2.60 19.25 7.93
C SER A 120 1.81 17.99 8.33
N VAL A 121 0.87 17.55 7.49
CA VAL A 121 0.08 16.33 7.75
C VAL A 121 0.96 15.08 7.88
N ARG A 122 2.07 15.02 7.13
CA ARG A 122 2.97 13.86 7.13
C ARG A 122 4.17 14.00 8.09
N ALA A 123 4.26 15.08 8.87
CA ALA A 123 5.43 15.36 9.70
C ALA A 123 5.76 14.21 10.67
N THR A 124 4.78 13.76 11.47
CA THR A 124 4.96 12.66 12.42
C THR A 124 5.33 11.34 11.73
N LEU A 125 4.73 11.04 10.56
CA LEU A 125 5.14 9.88 9.77
C LEU A 125 6.61 9.99 9.36
N MET A 126 7.03 11.16 8.87
CA MET A 126 8.41 11.38 8.42
C MET A 126 9.42 11.23 9.56
N GLU A 127 9.08 11.69 10.76
CA GLU A 127 9.89 11.49 11.98
C GLU A 127 10.06 9.99 12.30
N ARG A 128 8.97 9.22 12.23
CA ARG A 128 9.00 7.76 12.46
C ARG A 128 9.75 6.98 11.36
N LEU A 129 9.81 7.52 10.16
CA LEU A 129 10.56 6.93 9.05
C LEU A 129 12.03 7.39 9.01
N ASP A 130 12.44 8.35 9.85
CA ASP A 130 13.80 8.87 9.90
C ASP A 130 14.70 7.96 10.74
N MET A 131 14.91 6.74 10.25
CA MET A 131 15.79 5.74 10.83
C MET A 131 16.80 5.24 9.79
N PRO A 132 17.98 4.77 10.20
CA PRO A 132 18.95 4.20 9.27
C PRO A 132 18.33 3.02 8.50
N PHE A 133 18.57 2.97 7.18
CA PHE A 133 18.05 1.90 6.32
C PHE A 133 18.42 0.50 6.86
N ALA A 134 19.66 0.32 7.31
CA ALA A 134 20.11 -0.94 7.88
C ALA A 134 19.23 -1.40 9.06
N ASP A 135 18.87 -0.50 9.96
CA ASP A 135 18.04 -0.82 11.13
C ASP A 135 16.59 -1.15 10.73
N ALA A 136 16.05 -0.36 9.79
CA ALA A 136 14.69 -0.54 9.30
C ALA A 136 14.46 -1.89 8.59
N TYR A 137 15.47 -2.39 7.88
CA TYR A 137 15.36 -3.55 7.01
C TYR A 137 16.19 -4.77 7.43
N ALA A 138 16.99 -4.68 8.50
CA ALA A 138 17.87 -5.76 8.95
C ALA A 138 17.15 -7.10 9.14
N SER A 139 16.01 -7.10 9.82
CA SER A 139 15.20 -8.30 10.05
C SER A 139 14.61 -8.84 8.75
N THR A 140 14.07 -7.98 7.90
CA THR A 140 13.49 -8.36 6.60
C THR A 140 14.54 -9.04 5.72
N ILE A 141 15.73 -8.43 5.59
CA ILE A 141 16.83 -8.97 4.76
C ILE A 141 17.31 -10.31 5.31
N ARG A 142 17.47 -10.42 6.62
CA ARG A 142 17.90 -11.67 7.28
C ARG A 142 16.91 -12.80 7.05
N HIS A 143 15.61 -12.55 7.27
CA HIS A 143 14.56 -13.56 7.10
C HIS A 143 14.27 -13.89 5.64
N TRP A 144 14.52 -12.97 4.71
CA TRP A 144 14.33 -13.22 3.27
C TRP A 144 15.10 -14.46 2.78
N TRP A 145 16.29 -14.72 3.33
CA TRP A 145 17.13 -15.86 2.97
C TRP A 145 16.94 -17.07 3.87
N ALA A 146 16.07 -17.00 4.89
CA ALA A 146 15.79 -18.14 5.76
C ALA A 146 15.15 -19.29 4.96
N PRO A 147 15.54 -20.57 5.23
CA PRO A 147 15.02 -21.72 4.49
C PRO A 147 13.50 -21.79 4.46
N ASP A 148 12.84 -21.52 5.59
CA ASP A 148 11.38 -21.56 5.71
C ASP A 148 10.70 -20.48 4.86
N THR A 149 11.23 -19.27 4.84
CA THR A 149 10.74 -18.18 3.98
C THR A 149 10.89 -18.56 2.49
N ARG A 150 12.05 -19.09 2.11
CA ARG A 150 12.31 -19.51 0.72
C ARG A 150 11.38 -20.64 0.29
N ARG A 151 11.08 -21.59 1.19
CA ARG A 151 10.11 -22.66 0.95
C ARG A 151 8.69 -22.10 0.78
N ALA A 152 8.22 -21.27 1.70
CA ALA A 152 6.88 -20.68 1.64
C ALA A 152 6.67 -19.84 0.38
N LEU A 153 7.66 -19.04 -0.02
CA LEU A 153 7.62 -18.27 -1.27
C LEU A 153 7.59 -19.19 -2.50
N GLY A 154 8.38 -20.28 -2.51
CA GLY A 154 8.36 -21.26 -3.58
C GLY A 154 7.01 -21.93 -3.75
N GLU A 155 6.37 -22.34 -2.65
CA GLU A 155 5.01 -22.91 -2.67
C GLU A 155 3.98 -21.91 -3.19
N GLN A 156 4.07 -20.64 -2.80
CA GLN A 156 3.17 -19.59 -3.29
C GLN A 156 3.34 -19.34 -4.79
N ILE A 157 4.56 -19.29 -5.29
CA ILE A 157 4.85 -19.16 -6.73
C ILE A 157 4.26 -20.35 -7.51
N ALA A 158 4.44 -21.58 -7.00
CA ALA A 158 3.90 -22.77 -7.63
C ALA A 158 2.36 -22.73 -7.72
N LYS A 159 1.67 -22.31 -6.64
CA LYS A 159 0.20 -22.12 -6.63
C LYS A 159 -0.27 -21.11 -7.68
N LEU A 160 0.40 -19.96 -7.76
CA LEU A 160 0.07 -18.91 -8.73
C LEU A 160 0.31 -19.36 -10.18
N SER A 161 1.32 -20.18 -10.42
CA SER A 161 1.62 -20.72 -11.74
C SER A 161 0.62 -21.81 -12.17
N ALA A 162 0.12 -22.61 -11.23
CA ALA A 162 -0.87 -23.65 -11.49
C ALA A 162 -2.28 -23.09 -11.79
N GLY A 163 -2.63 -21.93 -11.20
CA GLY A 163 -3.93 -21.27 -11.41
C GLY A 163 -4.06 -20.46 -12.71
N LYS A 164 -3.02 -20.45 -13.55
CA LYS A 164 -2.99 -19.75 -14.86
C LYS A 164 -3.30 -20.66 -16.07
N LYS A 165 -3.79 -21.90 -15.84
CA LYS A 165 -4.23 -22.80 -16.91
C LYS A 165 -5.73 -22.74 -17.11
#